data_3dfb9ac756dc7c774983d588341a8d52
#
_entry.id   3dfb9ac756dc7c774983d588341a8d52
#
_cell.length_a   1.000
_cell.length_b   1.000
_cell.length_c   1.000
_cell.angle_alpha   90.00
_cell.angle_beta   90.00
_cell.angle_gamma   90.00
#
_symmetry.space_group_name_H-M   'P 1'
#
loop_
_entity.id
_entity.type
_entity.pdbx_description
1 polymer ?
#
loop_
_entity_poly.entity_id
_entity_poly.type
_entity_poly.pdbx_seq_one_letter_code
_entity_poly.pdbx_strand_id
1 'polypeptide(L)'
;MRRALALGLGCWLGCWGCGAEPSPAVELLHRADDGAAQLEDQLLIPYRARHPGLRVVQRNAALSQPEYRRLLLTATARDTLPDVFQLDDVDVPALADRGGALDLVPYLSRAGVDLARYNQEVLAIFRRGAALYGLPRGYAPLMVAYNRDLLDRAAIPYPTDDWTWDEFQRMAQLLTRDRDGDGRIDQWGAAFDRRPSVWVAWIWAGGGDVLCPGGRRASGCLDAAATVAAIRWYGGWVTRWAIAPRPHDPTASGVEIARLFTAGRIAFMTVGHDAVRALRSQVAAGGLRVGFAPIPHRAGVPPATLLYATGYAVPAGGLRRKAGVELAADLTDSLPDAARGGAGIELPAVAAAAQEVAAADTTGWEAAFLRAAGHGRSGWGARVGQWREVEAELASLMDRVTVGGADPARAVRATARELDRLLGATR
;
A
#
# COMPACT_ATOMS: atom_id res chain seq x y z
N MET A 1 -41.55 24.55 83.47
CA MET A 1 -41.45 23.16 82.96
C MET A 1 -40.72 23.18 81.61
N ARG A 2 -39.41 22.91 81.60
CA ARG A 2 -38.56 22.91 80.38
C ARG A 2 -38.02 21.53 80.19
N ARG A 3 -38.30 20.91 79.07
CA ARG A 3 -37.74 19.60 78.65
C ARG A 3 -36.58 19.89 77.72
N ALA A 4 -35.41 19.44 78.08
CA ALA A 4 -34.21 19.44 77.28
C ALA A 4 -34.23 18.26 76.29
N LEU A 5 -34.03 18.54 75.01
CA LEU A 5 -33.74 17.53 73.99
C LEU A 5 -32.21 17.41 73.83
N ALA A 6 -31.71 16.24 74.02
CA ALA A 6 -30.34 15.84 73.71
C ALA A 6 -30.21 15.52 72.23
N LEU A 7 -29.30 16.26 71.52
CA LEU A 7 -28.93 15.95 70.14
C LEU A 7 -27.70 14.95 70.15
N GLY A 8 -27.96 13.75 69.67
CA GLY A 8 -26.88 12.75 69.42
C GLY A 8 -26.12 13.12 68.15
N LEU A 9 -24.81 13.37 68.27
CA LEU A 9 -23.88 13.43 67.12
C LEU A 9 -23.61 12.00 66.60
N GLY A 10 -24.21 11.67 65.48
CA GLY A 10 -23.83 10.46 64.70
C GLY A 10 -22.58 10.75 63.85
N CYS A 11 -21.44 10.15 64.20
CA CYS A 11 -20.27 10.12 63.29
C CYS A 11 -20.56 9.31 62.03
N TRP A 12 -20.72 10.00 60.91
CA TRP A 12 -20.66 9.36 59.60
C TRP A 12 -19.23 9.18 59.21
N LEU A 13 -18.67 7.98 59.40
CA LEU A 13 -17.45 7.52 58.75
C LEU A 13 -17.79 7.30 57.26
N GLY A 14 -17.51 8.29 56.45
CA GLY A 14 -17.55 8.16 55.00
C GLY A 14 -16.47 7.17 54.57
N CYS A 15 -16.87 6.00 54.08
CA CYS A 15 -16.04 5.15 53.27
C CYS A 15 -15.65 5.94 52.00
N TRP A 16 -14.45 6.49 51.99
CA TRP A 16 -13.80 6.89 50.74
C TRP A 16 -13.55 5.57 49.99
N GLY A 17 -14.42 5.27 49.04
CA GLY A 17 -14.18 4.27 48.03
C GLY A 17 -12.87 4.65 47.33
N CYS A 18 -11.88 3.78 47.40
CA CYS A 18 -10.73 3.81 46.52
C CYS A 18 -11.25 3.72 45.09
N GLY A 19 -11.52 4.87 44.48
CA GLY A 19 -11.62 4.94 43.04
C GLY A 19 -10.26 4.54 42.48
N ALA A 20 -10.16 3.31 41.96
CA ALA A 20 -8.99 2.90 41.25
C ALA A 20 -8.75 3.95 40.15
N GLU A 21 -7.58 4.59 40.17
CA GLU A 21 -7.19 5.47 39.08
C GLU A 21 -7.35 4.69 37.77
N PRO A 22 -7.96 5.28 36.75
CA PRO A 22 -8.15 4.55 35.48
C PRO A 22 -6.77 4.10 34.97
N SER A 23 -6.63 2.79 34.74
CA SER A 23 -5.42 2.23 34.19
C SER A 23 -4.92 3.06 33.02
N PRO A 24 -3.62 3.34 32.92
CA PRO A 24 -3.07 4.10 31.82
C PRO A 24 -3.48 3.46 30.49
N ALA A 25 -4.02 4.27 29.60
CA ALA A 25 -4.48 3.80 28.29
C ALA A 25 -3.43 4.12 27.22
N VAL A 26 -3.12 3.15 26.38
CA VAL A 26 -2.35 3.33 25.14
C VAL A 26 -3.34 3.45 24.00
N GLU A 27 -3.26 4.53 23.23
CA GLU A 27 -4.12 4.76 22.07
C GLU A 27 -3.47 4.20 20.80
N LEU A 28 -4.20 3.33 20.08
CA LEU A 28 -3.83 2.80 18.77
C LEU A 28 -4.78 3.38 17.71
N LEU A 29 -4.23 4.04 16.71
CA LEU A 29 -4.96 4.53 15.54
C LEU A 29 -4.58 3.74 14.30
N HIS A 30 -5.57 3.20 13.60
CA HIS A 30 -5.36 2.56 12.32
C HIS A 30 -6.43 2.97 11.30
N ARG A 31 -6.13 2.75 10.03
CA ARG A 31 -7.04 2.92 8.91
C ARG A 31 -7.43 1.53 8.41
N ALA A 32 -8.66 1.14 8.66
CA ALA A 32 -9.18 -0.16 8.27
C ALA A 32 -10.67 -0.07 7.93
N ASP A 33 -11.14 -0.95 7.07
CA ASP A 33 -12.57 -1.23 6.97
C ASP A 33 -13.05 -2.05 8.18
N ASP A 34 -14.35 -2.22 8.32
CA ASP A 34 -14.93 -2.87 9.50
C ASP A 34 -14.40 -4.30 9.71
N GLY A 35 -14.16 -5.06 8.65
CA GLY A 35 -13.63 -6.42 8.76
C GLY A 35 -12.17 -6.46 9.20
N ALA A 36 -11.34 -5.56 8.69
CA ALA A 36 -9.96 -5.44 9.12
C ALA A 36 -9.87 -4.88 10.55
N ALA A 37 -10.73 -3.94 10.93
CA ALA A 37 -10.80 -3.42 12.29
C ALA A 37 -11.16 -4.50 13.31
N GLN A 38 -12.09 -5.38 12.98
CA GLN A 38 -12.46 -6.51 13.83
C GLN A 38 -11.29 -7.49 14.01
N LEU A 39 -10.55 -7.79 12.96
CA LEU A 39 -9.34 -8.62 13.05
C LEU A 39 -8.31 -7.96 13.98
N GLU A 40 -8.01 -6.66 13.79
CA GLU A 40 -7.05 -5.94 14.64
C GLU A 40 -7.45 -5.98 16.13
N ASP A 41 -8.75 -5.90 16.45
CA ASP A 41 -9.22 -6.03 17.84
C ASP A 41 -8.97 -7.45 18.40
N GLN A 42 -9.14 -8.48 17.59
CA GLN A 42 -8.80 -9.85 17.97
C GLN A 42 -7.30 -10.03 18.21
N LEU A 43 -6.45 -9.42 17.38
CA LEU A 43 -4.98 -9.47 17.52
C LEU A 43 -4.47 -8.77 18.78
N LEU A 44 -5.26 -7.87 19.37
CA LEU A 44 -4.95 -7.24 20.65
C LEU A 44 -5.22 -8.11 21.87
N ILE A 45 -6.00 -9.20 21.73
CA ILE A 45 -6.36 -10.07 22.87
C ILE A 45 -5.13 -10.65 23.58
N PRO A 46 -4.14 -11.25 22.88
CA PRO A 46 -2.94 -11.78 23.54
C PRO A 46 -2.09 -10.69 24.22
N TYR A 47 -2.01 -9.51 23.61
CA TYR A 47 -1.30 -8.37 24.20
C TYR A 47 -1.96 -7.91 25.51
N ARG A 48 -3.28 -7.70 25.50
CA ARG A 48 -4.06 -7.32 26.69
C ARG A 48 -3.92 -8.35 27.81
N ALA A 49 -3.88 -9.63 27.48
CA ALA A 49 -3.70 -10.71 28.48
C ALA A 49 -2.31 -10.68 29.14
N ARG A 50 -1.26 -10.30 28.39
CA ARG A 50 0.12 -10.16 28.94
C ARG A 50 0.34 -8.85 29.70
N HIS A 51 -0.49 -7.84 29.47
CA HIS A 51 -0.40 -6.51 30.06
C HIS A 51 -1.69 -6.09 30.78
N PRO A 52 -2.15 -6.82 31.85
CA PRO A 52 -3.45 -6.61 32.48
C PRO A 52 -3.60 -5.23 33.15
N GLY A 53 -2.48 -4.55 33.45
CA GLY A 53 -2.45 -3.18 33.98
C GLY A 53 -2.48 -2.08 32.92
N LEU A 54 -2.52 -2.44 31.63
CA LEU A 54 -2.47 -1.49 30.51
C LEU A 54 -3.72 -1.64 29.64
N ARG A 55 -4.51 -0.59 29.52
CA ARG A 55 -5.68 -0.56 28.63
C ARG A 55 -5.29 -0.10 27.24
N VAL A 56 -5.54 -0.88 26.20
CA VAL A 56 -5.40 -0.44 24.80
C VAL A 56 -6.74 0.05 24.27
N VAL A 57 -6.78 1.32 23.85
CA VAL A 57 -7.93 1.96 23.19
C VAL A 57 -7.66 2.02 21.70
N GLN A 58 -8.39 1.22 20.95
CA GLN A 58 -8.31 1.21 19.50
C GLN A 58 -9.25 2.26 18.90
N ARG A 59 -8.72 3.04 17.96
CA ARG A 59 -9.49 3.95 17.12
C ARG A 59 -9.31 3.55 15.65
N ASN A 60 -10.42 3.32 14.97
CA ASN A 60 -10.40 3.09 13.53
C ASN A 60 -10.84 4.37 12.81
N ALA A 61 -9.98 4.85 11.92
CA ALA A 61 -10.31 5.94 11.00
C ALA A 61 -10.69 5.36 9.65
N ALA A 62 -11.99 5.21 9.39
CA ALA A 62 -12.54 4.78 8.09
C ALA A 62 -12.40 5.91 7.05
N LEU A 63 -11.18 6.33 6.77
CA LEU A 63 -10.82 7.44 5.90
C LEU A 63 -10.11 6.94 4.63
N SER A 64 -10.23 7.69 3.55
CA SER A 64 -9.35 7.51 2.40
C SER A 64 -7.89 7.79 2.79
N GLN A 65 -6.93 7.24 2.05
CA GLN A 65 -5.51 7.44 2.32
C GLN A 65 -5.10 8.94 2.36
N PRO A 66 -5.59 9.83 1.47
CA PRO A 66 -5.28 11.26 1.56
C PRO A 66 -5.87 11.95 2.80
N GLU A 67 -7.04 11.52 3.28
CA GLU A 67 -7.68 12.07 4.48
C GLU A 67 -6.95 11.60 5.74
N TYR A 68 -6.58 10.33 5.80
CA TYR A 68 -5.80 9.78 6.90
C TYR A 68 -4.43 10.47 7.03
N ARG A 69 -3.71 10.67 5.92
CA ARG A 69 -2.49 11.48 5.89
C ARG A 69 -2.71 12.88 6.46
N ARG A 70 -3.79 13.56 6.04
CA ARG A 70 -4.12 14.90 6.53
C ARG A 70 -4.35 14.91 8.03
N LEU A 71 -5.03 13.89 8.55
CA LEU A 71 -5.21 13.68 9.99
C LEU A 71 -3.87 13.55 10.71
N LEU A 72 -2.98 12.67 10.24
CA LEU A 72 -1.66 12.46 10.84
C LEU A 72 -0.80 13.74 10.83
N LEU A 73 -0.74 14.45 9.72
CA LEU A 73 0.04 15.69 9.61
C LEU A 73 -0.53 16.81 10.51
N THR A 74 -1.85 16.90 10.64
CA THR A 74 -2.50 17.87 11.53
C THR A 74 -2.24 17.52 12.99
N ALA A 75 -2.33 16.24 13.35
CA ALA A 75 -2.05 15.75 14.69
C ALA A 75 -0.57 15.94 15.07
N THR A 76 0.35 15.71 14.11
CA THR A 76 1.79 16.03 14.28
C THR A 76 2.00 17.50 14.62
N ALA A 77 1.40 18.41 13.86
CA ALA A 77 1.56 19.86 14.08
C ALA A 77 0.97 20.35 15.42
N ARG A 78 0.05 19.58 16.00
CA ARG A 78 -0.60 19.90 17.29
C ARG A 78 -0.07 19.08 18.47
N ASP A 79 0.89 18.20 18.24
CA ASP A 79 1.40 17.22 19.22
C ASP A 79 0.28 16.37 19.85
N THR A 80 -0.66 15.91 19.02
CA THR A 80 -1.84 15.12 19.41
C THR A 80 -1.91 13.75 18.73
N LEU A 81 -0.78 13.26 18.23
CA LEU A 81 -0.72 11.91 17.70
C LEU A 81 -1.02 10.88 18.81
N PRO A 82 -1.74 9.78 18.49
CA PRO A 82 -1.95 8.68 19.42
C PRO A 82 -0.62 7.95 19.72
N ASP A 83 -0.59 7.15 20.78
CA ASP A 83 0.64 6.46 21.22
C ASP A 83 1.21 5.48 20.17
N VAL A 84 0.34 4.88 19.34
CA VAL A 84 0.71 4.07 18.18
C VAL A 84 -0.24 4.41 17.02
N PHE A 85 0.29 4.54 15.83
CA PHE A 85 -0.53 4.80 14.65
C PHE A 85 -0.01 4.04 13.42
N GLN A 86 -0.95 3.65 12.55
CA GLN A 86 -0.59 3.07 11.26
C GLN A 86 0.13 4.14 10.41
N LEU A 87 1.18 3.73 9.74
CA LEU A 87 2.00 4.57 8.88
C LEU A 87 2.12 3.91 7.51
N ASP A 88 1.62 4.59 6.49
CA ASP A 88 1.82 4.16 5.10
C ASP A 88 3.21 4.61 4.60
N ASP A 89 3.82 3.83 3.72
CA ASP A 89 5.17 4.05 3.17
C ASP A 89 5.38 5.47 2.62
N VAL A 90 4.41 6.00 1.89
CA VAL A 90 4.45 7.36 1.29
C VAL A 90 4.41 8.50 2.32
N ASP A 91 4.10 8.20 3.56
CA ASP A 91 4.00 9.19 4.64
C ASP A 91 5.24 9.19 5.55
N VAL A 92 6.11 8.17 5.43
CA VAL A 92 7.35 8.07 6.20
C VAL A 92 8.23 9.32 6.08
N PRO A 93 8.55 9.85 4.87
CA PRO A 93 9.37 11.04 4.76
C PRO A 93 8.76 12.26 5.46
N ALA A 94 7.46 12.45 5.24
CA ALA A 94 6.78 13.65 5.74
C ALA A 94 6.69 13.68 7.28
N LEU A 95 6.50 12.53 7.93
CA LEU A 95 6.44 12.44 9.39
C LEU A 95 7.84 12.44 10.02
N ALA A 96 8.81 11.77 9.41
CA ALA A 96 10.19 11.79 9.87
C ALA A 96 10.79 13.20 9.83
N ASP A 97 10.65 13.90 8.70
CA ASP A 97 11.22 15.25 8.51
C ASP A 97 10.56 16.31 9.42
N ARG A 98 9.32 16.08 9.89
CA ARG A 98 8.61 16.96 10.84
C ARG A 98 8.78 16.54 12.30
N GLY A 99 9.56 15.51 12.59
CA GLY A 99 9.72 14.99 13.95
C GLY A 99 8.42 14.38 14.52
N GLY A 100 7.46 13.98 13.66
CA GLY A 100 6.21 13.35 14.10
C GLY A 100 6.37 11.90 14.51
N ALA A 101 7.33 11.18 13.94
CA ALA A 101 7.60 9.77 14.25
C ALA A 101 8.90 9.60 15.03
N LEU A 102 8.91 8.67 15.97
CA LEU A 102 10.04 8.29 16.81
C LEU A 102 11.02 7.40 16.05
N ASP A 103 12.33 7.59 16.24
CA ASP A 103 13.30 6.56 15.89
C ASP A 103 13.16 5.37 16.84
N LEU A 104 12.72 4.24 16.29
CA LEU A 104 12.43 3.01 17.04
C LEU A 104 13.68 2.21 17.40
N VAL A 105 14.81 2.38 16.68
CA VAL A 105 16.02 1.54 16.84
C VAL A 105 16.49 1.45 18.29
N PRO A 106 16.64 2.56 19.06
CA PRO A 106 17.10 2.47 20.43
C PRO A 106 16.17 1.70 21.39
N TYR A 107 14.87 1.71 21.10
CA TYR A 107 13.86 1.04 21.91
C TYR A 107 13.77 -0.46 21.57
N LEU A 108 13.79 -0.80 20.29
CA LEU A 108 13.74 -2.17 19.79
C LEU A 108 14.97 -2.96 20.23
N SER A 109 16.16 -2.36 20.17
CA SER A 109 17.39 -2.98 20.66
C SER A 109 17.30 -3.33 22.16
N ARG A 110 16.72 -2.43 22.98
CA ARG A 110 16.53 -2.69 24.42
C ARG A 110 15.45 -3.76 24.68
N ALA A 111 14.44 -3.85 23.81
CA ALA A 111 13.39 -4.86 23.89
C ALA A 111 13.83 -6.23 23.32
N GLY A 112 15.02 -6.33 22.74
CA GLY A 112 15.54 -7.57 22.15
C GLY A 112 14.80 -7.98 20.86
N VAL A 113 14.19 -7.02 20.15
CA VAL A 113 13.48 -7.30 18.90
C VAL A 113 14.49 -7.53 17.79
N ASP A 114 14.46 -8.73 17.20
CA ASP A 114 15.30 -9.07 16.05
C ASP A 114 14.71 -8.49 14.75
N LEU A 115 15.36 -7.48 14.20
CA LEU A 115 14.95 -6.86 12.93
C LEU A 115 15.32 -7.72 11.71
N ALA A 116 16.19 -8.74 11.84
CA ALA A 116 16.54 -9.62 10.73
C ALA A 116 15.39 -10.54 10.31
N ARG A 117 14.38 -10.74 11.18
CA ARG A 117 13.20 -11.56 10.86
C ARG A 117 12.26 -10.94 9.82
N TYR A 118 12.31 -9.63 9.64
CA TYR A 118 11.49 -8.93 8.65
C TYR A 118 12.11 -9.02 7.25
N ASN A 119 11.27 -8.94 6.22
CA ASN A 119 11.75 -8.71 4.86
C ASN A 119 12.56 -7.39 4.84
N GLN A 120 13.83 -7.46 4.48
CA GLN A 120 14.76 -6.33 4.60
C GLN A 120 14.44 -5.20 3.62
N GLU A 121 13.93 -5.50 2.41
CA GLU A 121 13.48 -4.48 1.45
C GLU A 121 12.26 -3.72 1.99
N VAL A 122 11.35 -4.42 2.66
CA VAL A 122 10.17 -3.80 3.29
C VAL A 122 10.58 -2.99 4.52
N LEU A 123 11.47 -3.51 5.35
CA LEU A 123 12.00 -2.79 6.51
C LEU A 123 12.74 -1.51 6.09
N ALA A 124 13.46 -1.55 4.96
CA ALA A 124 14.17 -0.40 4.41
C ALA A 124 13.22 0.75 4.01
N ILE A 125 11.96 0.47 3.67
CA ILE A 125 10.93 1.48 3.35
C ILE A 125 10.73 2.46 4.52
N PHE A 126 10.77 1.95 5.76
CA PHE A 126 10.56 2.74 6.97
C PHE A 126 11.84 3.36 7.53
N ARG A 127 12.99 3.17 6.84
CA ARG A 127 14.27 3.73 7.26
C ARG A 127 14.57 5.08 6.59
N ARG A 128 15.23 5.95 7.37
CA ARG A 128 15.91 7.13 6.83
C ARG A 128 17.29 7.20 7.48
N GLY A 129 18.31 6.86 6.70
CA GLY A 129 19.65 6.63 7.24
C GLY A 129 19.68 5.47 8.24
N ALA A 130 20.22 5.69 9.42
CA ALA A 130 20.27 4.68 10.48
C ALA A 130 18.96 4.54 11.27
N ALA A 131 18.09 5.56 11.23
CA ALA A 131 16.83 5.59 11.98
C ALA A 131 15.74 4.74 11.34
N LEU A 132 14.84 4.20 12.16
CA LEU A 132 13.66 3.41 11.76
C LEU A 132 12.40 4.07 12.34
N TYR A 133 11.51 4.53 11.48
CA TYR A 133 10.33 5.32 11.86
C TYR A 133 9.02 4.52 11.91
N GLY A 134 9.05 3.25 11.55
CA GLY A 134 7.92 2.34 11.64
C GLY A 134 8.37 0.88 11.61
N LEU A 135 7.65 0.01 12.31
CA LEU A 135 7.77 -1.44 12.15
C LEU A 135 6.79 -1.90 11.08
N PRO A 136 7.25 -2.59 10.02
CA PRO A 136 6.35 -3.05 8.98
C PRO A 136 5.37 -4.10 9.52
N ARG A 137 4.09 -3.91 9.22
CA ARG A 137 3.03 -4.88 9.55
C ARG A 137 2.63 -5.72 8.34
N GLY A 138 2.97 -5.27 7.14
CA GLY A 138 2.68 -5.97 5.93
C GLY A 138 3.08 -5.16 4.70
N TYR A 139 3.01 -5.80 3.54
CA TYR A 139 3.35 -5.18 2.26
C TYR A 139 2.60 -5.81 1.09
N ALA A 140 2.61 -5.14 -0.05
CA ALA A 140 1.96 -5.57 -1.26
C ALA A 140 2.83 -5.25 -2.49
N PRO A 141 3.33 -6.25 -3.23
CA PRO A 141 3.84 -6.02 -4.57
C PRO A 141 2.68 -5.74 -5.53
N LEU A 142 2.90 -4.93 -6.56
CA LEU A 142 1.97 -4.85 -7.68
C LEU A 142 2.11 -6.08 -8.57
N MET A 143 0.97 -6.60 -9.00
CA MET A 143 0.87 -7.73 -9.92
C MET A 143 -0.17 -7.47 -11.01
N VAL A 144 -0.20 -8.33 -12.00
CA VAL A 144 -1.27 -8.38 -13.00
C VAL A 144 -2.23 -9.50 -12.62
N ALA A 145 -3.46 -9.14 -12.25
CA ALA A 145 -4.57 -10.08 -12.19
C ALA A 145 -5.08 -10.37 -13.60
N TYR A 146 -5.33 -11.63 -13.92
CA TYR A 146 -5.89 -12.01 -15.21
C TYR A 146 -7.13 -12.90 -15.07
N ASN A 147 -8.09 -12.67 -15.95
CA ASN A 147 -9.33 -13.46 -16.03
C ASN A 147 -9.08 -14.75 -16.78
N ARG A 148 -9.00 -15.88 -16.07
CA ARG A 148 -8.74 -17.20 -16.64
C ARG A 148 -9.79 -17.65 -17.64
N ASP A 149 -11.06 -17.27 -17.41
CA ASP A 149 -12.16 -17.64 -18.29
C ASP A 149 -12.04 -16.98 -19.69
N LEU A 150 -11.51 -15.74 -19.73
CA LEU A 150 -11.26 -15.06 -20.99
C LEU A 150 -10.11 -15.69 -21.77
N LEU A 151 -9.03 -16.05 -21.08
CA LEU A 151 -7.88 -16.71 -21.69
C LEU A 151 -8.24 -18.11 -22.20
N ASP A 152 -8.95 -18.91 -21.40
CA ASP A 152 -9.36 -20.26 -21.77
C ASP A 152 -10.29 -20.25 -23.01
N ARG A 153 -11.29 -19.34 -23.02
CA ARG A 153 -12.19 -19.19 -24.20
C ARG A 153 -11.45 -18.79 -25.48
N ALA A 154 -10.33 -18.09 -25.33
CA ALA A 154 -9.51 -17.67 -26.47
C ALA A 154 -8.38 -18.66 -26.79
N ALA A 155 -8.28 -19.78 -26.07
CA ALA A 155 -7.19 -20.76 -26.15
C ALA A 155 -5.80 -20.10 -25.99
N ILE A 156 -5.69 -19.09 -25.11
CA ILE A 156 -4.44 -18.38 -24.79
C ILE A 156 -3.85 -19.00 -23.52
N PRO A 157 -2.57 -19.44 -23.55
CA PRO A 157 -1.90 -19.95 -22.36
C PRO A 157 -1.81 -18.86 -21.28
N TYR A 158 -1.79 -19.28 -19.99
CA TYR A 158 -1.66 -18.35 -18.90
C TYR A 158 -0.26 -17.71 -18.87
N PRO A 159 -0.16 -16.44 -18.40
CA PRO A 159 1.13 -15.81 -18.19
C PRO A 159 2.03 -16.61 -17.25
N THR A 160 3.32 -16.64 -17.55
CA THR A 160 4.36 -17.22 -16.70
C THR A 160 4.99 -16.18 -15.77
N ASP A 161 5.87 -16.59 -14.86
CA ASP A 161 6.59 -15.63 -14.00
C ASP A 161 7.61 -14.78 -14.79
N ASP A 162 8.01 -15.19 -16.01
CA ASP A 162 9.01 -14.51 -16.87
C ASP A 162 8.42 -14.04 -18.21
N TRP A 163 7.13 -13.66 -18.21
CA TRP A 163 6.48 -13.20 -19.43
C TRP A 163 6.89 -11.76 -19.80
N THR A 164 6.84 -11.47 -21.09
CA THR A 164 7.35 -10.23 -21.65
C THR A 164 6.25 -9.24 -22.04
N TRP A 165 6.65 -7.99 -22.29
CA TRP A 165 5.77 -6.96 -22.86
C TRP A 165 5.14 -7.37 -24.20
N ASP A 166 5.90 -8.06 -25.05
CA ASP A 166 5.40 -8.49 -26.35
C ASP A 166 4.32 -9.56 -26.21
N GLU A 167 4.50 -10.48 -25.25
CA GLU A 167 3.47 -11.49 -24.92
C GLU A 167 2.23 -10.84 -24.32
N PHE A 168 2.40 -9.96 -23.35
CA PHE A 168 1.27 -9.20 -22.76
C PHE A 168 0.50 -8.44 -23.87
N GLN A 169 1.20 -7.68 -24.71
CA GLN A 169 0.56 -6.89 -25.76
C GLN A 169 -0.20 -7.78 -26.74
N ARG A 170 0.41 -8.87 -27.19
CA ARG A 170 -0.23 -9.83 -28.10
C ARG A 170 -1.49 -10.45 -27.48
N MET A 171 -1.40 -10.91 -26.23
CA MET A 171 -2.55 -11.45 -25.48
C MET A 171 -3.65 -10.43 -25.33
N ALA A 172 -3.30 -9.21 -24.91
CA ALA A 172 -4.27 -8.13 -24.73
C ALA A 172 -4.95 -7.74 -26.04
N GLN A 173 -4.24 -7.70 -27.18
CA GLN A 173 -4.83 -7.46 -28.49
C GLN A 173 -5.80 -8.58 -28.90
N LEU A 174 -5.47 -9.83 -28.67
CA LEU A 174 -6.34 -10.97 -28.96
C LEU A 174 -7.60 -10.99 -28.11
N LEU A 175 -7.53 -10.42 -26.90
CA LEU A 175 -8.63 -10.37 -25.94
C LEU A 175 -9.45 -9.07 -26.02
N THR A 176 -9.02 -8.10 -26.85
CA THR A 176 -9.81 -6.89 -27.12
C THR A 176 -10.80 -7.16 -28.25
N ARG A 177 -12.10 -7.11 -27.95
CA ARG A 177 -13.14 -7.54 -28.89
C ARG A 177 -14.41 -6.69 -28.79
N ASP A 178 -14.98 -6.42 -29.95
CA ASP A 178 -16.39 -6.15 -30.14
C ASP A 178 -17.11 -7.52 -30.18
N ARG A 179 -17.97 -7.78 -29.20
CA ARG A 179 -18.61 -9.10 -29.01
C ARG A 179 -19.99 -9.19 -29.65
N ASP A 180 -20.66 -8.06 -29.83
CA ASP A 180 -21.99 -7.99 -30.39
C ASP A 180 -22.01 -7.45 -31.84
N GLY A 181 -20.87 -6.95 -32.34
CA GLY A 181 -20.70 -6.50 -33.72
C GLY A 181 -21.23 -5.10 -34.00
N ASP A 182 -21.43 -4.29 -32.94
CA ASP A 182 -21.96 -2.90 -33.06
C ASP A 182 -20.88 -1.87 -33.44
N GLY A 183 -19.63 -2.30 -33.59
CA GLY A 183 -18.48 -1.45 -33.90
C GLY A 183 -17.82 -0.84 -32.67
N ARG A 184 -18.25 -1.20 -31.44
CA ARG A 184 -17.68 -0.74 -30.18
C ARG A 184 -17.01 -1.89 -29.44
N ILE A 185 -15.96 -1.58 -28.71
CA ILE A 185 -15.28 -2.57 -27.90
C ILE A 185 -16.06 -2.81 -26.61
N ASP A 186 -16.49 -4.04 -26.41
CA ASP A 186 -17.16 -4.50 -25.19
C ASP A 186 -16.25 -5.22 -24.23
N GLN A 187 -15.18 -5.83 -24.73
CA GLN A 187 -14.21 -6.58 -23.98
C GLN A 187 -12.82 -6.00 -24.25
N TRP A 188 -12.19 -5.54 -23.21
CA TRP A 188 -10.85 -4.95 -23.25
C TRP A 188 -9.80 -5.96 -22.84
N GLY A 189 -8.65 -5.94 -23.52
CA GLY A 189 -7.51 -6.78 -23.18
C GLY A 189 -6.85 -6.34 -21.87
N ALA A 190 -6.81 -5.04 -21.59
CA ALA A 190 -6.16 -4.52 -20.39
C ALA A 190 -6.94 -3.35 -19.77
N ALA A 191 -6.71 -3.14 -18.48
CA ALA A 191 -7.05 -1.90 -17.79
C ALA A 191 -5.87 -0.94 -17.82
N PHE A 192 -6.11 0.31 -18.22
CA PHE A 192 -5.12 1.37 -18.16
C PHE A 192 -5.24 2.12 -16.84
N ASP A 193 -4.14 2.19 -16.06
CA ASP A 193 -4.10 2.97 -14.83
C ASP A 193 -3.20 4.21 -15.02
N ARG A 194 -3.76 5.38 -14.81
CA ARG A 194 -3.06 6.67 -14.96
C ARG A 194 -2.31 7.10 -13.70
N ARG A 195 -2.48 6.40 -12.58
CA ARG A 195 -1.81 6.73 -11.31
C ARG A 195 -0.32 6.40 -11.40
N PRO A 196 0.56 7.37 -11.13
CA PRO A 196 2.01 7.13 -11.13
C PRO A 196 2.44 6.01 -10.18
N SER A 197 1.76 5.91 -9.05
CA SER A 197 1.95 4.83 -8.08
C SER A 197 1.71 3.43 -8.67
N VAL A 198 1.04 3.30 -9.81
CA VAL A 198 0.86 2.02 -10.51
C VAL A 198 1.78 1.91 -11.72
N TRP A 199 1.75 2.89 -12.64
CA TRP A 199 2.47 2.74 -13.91
C TRP A 199 4.00 2.88 -13.79
N VAL A 200 4.53 3.45 -12.70
CA VAL A 200 5.99 3.50 -12.46
C VAL A 200 6.60 2.09 -12.43
N ALA A 201 5.90 1.08 -11.90
CA ALA A 201 6.36 -0.30 -11.92
C ALA A 201 6.54 -0.84 -13.34
N TRP A 202 5.62 -0.48 -14.26
CA TRP A 202 5.74 -0.82 -15.69
C TRP A 202 6.93 -0.12 -16.35
N ILE A 203 7.25 1.12 -15.94
CA ILE A 203 8.43 1.84 -16.44
C ILE A 203 9.72 1.14 -15.94
N TRP A 204 9.76 0.71 -14.69
CA TRP A 204 10.89 -0.06 -14.15
C TRP A 204 11.09 -1.39 -14.88
N ALA A 205 10.00 -2.11 -15.13
CA ALA A 205 10.03 -3.36 -15.91
C ALA A 205 10.42 -3.12 -17.38
N GLY A 206 10.35 -1.88 -17.87
CA GLY A 206 10.87 -1.43 -19.16
C GLY A 206 12.33 -0.99 -19.15
N GLY A 207 12.99 -0.98 -17.99
CA GLY A 207 14.37 -0.52 -17.80
C GLY A 207 14.50 0.99 -17.67
N GLY A 208 13.39 1.72 -17.44
CA GLY A 208 13.37 3.16 -17.18
C GLY A 208 13.20 3.50 -15.72
N ASP A 209 13.24 4.78 -15.38
CA ASP A 209 12.85 5.29 -14.06
C ASP A 209 12.39 6.76 -14.17
N VAL A 210 11.61 7.21 -13.17
CA VAL A 210 11.06 8.57 -13.15
C VAL A 210 11.94 9.57 -12.43
N LEU A 211 12.78 9.11 -11.49
CA LEU A 211 13.79 9.91 -10.82
C LEU A 211 15.14 9.21 -10.87
N CYS A 212 16.21 9.99 -10.82
CA CYS A 212 17.56 9.47 -10.72
C CYS A 212 17.88 8.98 -9.29
N PRO A 213 18.87 8.09 -9.11
CA PRO A 213 19.32 7.67 -7.80
C PRO A 213 19.48 8.84 -6.84
N GLY A 214 18.95 8.70 -5.63
CA GLY A 214 18.89 9.78 -4.62
C GLY A 214 17.63 10.63 -4.65
N GLY A 215 16.77 10.52 -5.69
CA GLY A 215 15.44 11.16 -5.71
C GLY A 215 15.42 12.68 -5.83
N ARG A 216 16.56 13.31 -6.19
CA ARG A 216 16.72 14.78 -6.24
C ARG A 216 16.66 15.35 -7.65
N ARG A 217 16.64 14.51 -8.68
CA ARG A 217 16.67 14.93 -10.07
C ARG A 217 15.87 13.96 -10.94
N ALA A 218 15.15 14.49 -11.92
CA ALA A 218 14.42 13.74 -12.93
C ALA A 218 15.13 13.71 -14.28
N SER A 219 15.76 14.83 -14.68
CA SER A 219 16.52 14.92 -15.93
C SER A 219 17.69 13.94 -15.96
N GLY A 220 17.83 13.21 -17.05
CA GLY A 220 18.80 12.13 -17.23
C GLY A 220 18.23 10.74 -16.87
N CYS A 221 17.09 10.67 -16.19
CA CYS A 221 16.40 9.42 -15.85
C CYS A 221 15.00 9.39 -16.45
N LEU A 222 14.13 10.33 -16.13
CA LEU A 222 12.82 10.43 -16.74
C LEU A 222 12.90 10.60 -18.26
N ASP A 223 13.80 11.44 -18.77
CA ASP A 223 14.00 11.68 -20.20
C ASP A 223 15.05 10.77 -20.86
N ALA A 224 15.51 9.74 -20.15
CA ALA A 224 16.34 8.68 -20.72
C ALA A 224 15.58 7.90 -21.80
N ALA A 225 16.31 7.39 -22.79
CA ALA A 225 15.73 6.68 -23.92
C ALA A 225 14.86 5.48 -23.49
N ALA A 226 15.29 4.73 -22.45
CA ALA A 226 14.53 3.60 -21.92
C ALA A 226 13.19 4.05 -21.31
N THR A 227 13.18 5.13 -20.52
CA THR A 227 11.96 5.67 -19.91
C THR A 227 11.00 6.23 -20.95
N VAL A 228 11.51 6.98 -21.93
CA VAL A 228 10.70 7.48 -23.05
C VAL A 228 10.04 6.34 -23.83
N ALA A 229 10.81 5.27 -24.11
CA ALA A 229 10.30 4.08 -24.78
C ALA A 229 9.20 3.38 -23.93
N ALA A 230 9.41 3.27 -22.63
CA ALA A 230 8.46 2.68 -21.71
C ALA A 230 7.15 3.49 -21.60
N ILE A 231 7.24 4.81 -21.48
CA ILE A 231 6.06 5.70 -21.45
C ILE A 231 5.31 5.64 -22.79
N ARG A 232 6.02 5.61 -23.91
CA ARG A 232 5.41 5.45 -25.24
C ARG A 232 4.69 4.11 -25.36
N TRP A 233 5.28 3.03 -24.84
CA TRP A 233 4.68 1.71 -24.88
C TRP A 233 3.45 1.66 -23.97
N TYR A 234 3.54 2.09 -22.72
CA TYR A 234 2.42 2.08 -21.79
C TYR A 234 1.25 2.97 -22.26
N GLY A 235 1.52 4.20 -22.68
CA GLY A 235 0.54 5.09 -23.26
C GLY A 235 -0.06 4.57 -24.59
N GLY A 236 0.70 3.74 -25.29
CA GLY A 236 0.29 3.06 -26.51
C GLY A 236 -0.88 2.08 -26.33
N TRP A 237 -1.14 1.61 -25.13
CA TRP A 237 -2.31 0.77 -24.85
C TRP A 237 -3.61 1.47 -25.20
N VAL A 238 -3.67 2.77 -25.01
CA VAL A 238 -4.82 3.63 -25.29
C VAL A 238 -4.73 4.26 -26.67
N THR A 239 -3.53 4.77 -27.03
CA THR A 239 -3.39 5.65 -28.20
C THR A 239 -3.10 4.92 -29.50
N ARG A 240 -2.41 3.78 -29.45
CA ARG A 240 -1.93 3.04 -30.62
C ARG A 240 -2.63 1.70 -30.83
N TRP A 241 -2.77 0.91 -29.77
CA TRP A 241 -3.28 -0.47 -29.88
C TRP A 241 -4.74 -0.61 -29.45
N ALA A 242 -5.29 0.41 -28.79
CA ALA A 242 -6.66 0.43 -28.30
C ALA A 242 -7.04 -0.85 -27.52
N ILE A 243 -6.10 -1.34 -26.68
CA ILE A 243 -6.31 -2.54 -25.86
C ILE A 243 -6.89 -2.22 -24.48
N ALA A 244 -7.02 -0.94 -24.15
CA ALA A 244 -7.57 -0.45 -22.90
C ALA A 244 -8.53 0.73 -23.15
N PRO A 245 -9.55 0.94 -22.30
CA PRO A 245 -10.42 2.10 -22.38
C PRO A 245 -9.63 3.40 -22.23
N ARG A 246 -10.12 4.48 -22.88
CA ARG A 246 -9.47 5.79 -22.76
C ARG A 246 -9.58 6.33 -21.33
N PRO A 247 -8.54 6.99 -20.80
CA PRO A 247 -8.65 7.78 -19.57
C PRO A 247 -9.78 8.81 -19.70
N HIS A 248 -10.47 9.08 -18.62
CA HIS A 248 -11.68 9.92 -18.56
C HIS A 248 -12.96 9.33 -19.22
N ASP A 249 -12.87 8.16 -19.82
CA ASP A 249 -14.09 7.39 -20.06
C ASP A 249 -14.68 7.04 -18.66
N PRO A 250 -16.01 7.16 -18.45
CA PRO A 250 -16.63 6.72 -17.19
C PRO A 250 -16.28 5.27 -16.80
N THR A 251 -15.97 4.43 -17.79
CA THR A 251 -15.51 3.05 -17.60
C THR A 251 -14.05 2.92 -17.13
N ALA A 252 -13.30 4.01 -17.07
CA ALA A 252 -11.88 4.01 -16.68
C ALA A 252 -11.64 4.36 -15.20
N SER A 253 -12.68 4.51 -14.38
CA SER A 253 -12.50 4.65 -12.92
C SER A 253 -12.05 3.34 -12.29
N GLY A 254 -11.29 3.38 -11.20
CA GLY A 254 -10.81 2.16 -10.53
C GLY A 254 -11.95 1.24 -10.08
N VAL A 255 -13.08 1.80 -9.62
CA VAL A 255 -14.28 1.05 -9.26
C VAL A 255 -14.90 0.38 -10.48
N GLU A 256 -15.00 1.10 -11.57
CA GLU A 256 -15.56 0.57 -12.81
C GLU A 256 -14.65 -0.49 -13.46
N ILE A 257 -13.35 -0.30 -13.44
CA ILE A 257 -12.37 -1.30 -13.89
C ILE A 257 -12.54 -2.60 -13.12
N ALA A 258 -12.64 -2.54 -11.79
CA ALA A 258 -12.86 -3.73 -10.96
C ALA A 258 -14.18 -4.42 -11.31
N ARG A 259 -15.26 -3.65 -11.52
CA ARG A 259 -16.55 -4.15 -11.95
C ARG A 259 -16.49 -4.81 -13.34
N LEU A 260 -15.82 -4.18 -14.29
CA LEU A 260 -15.65 -4.73 -15.64
C LEU A 260 -14.79 -6.00 -15.63
N PHE A 261 -13.78 -6.06 -14.80
CA PHE A 261 -12.96 -7.25 -14.64
C PHE A 261 -13.77 -8.43 -14.07
N THR A 262 -14.54 -8.20 -13.00
CA THR A 262 -15.40 -9.24 -12.39
C THR A 262 -16.54 -9.65 -13.32
N ALA A 263 -17.01 -8.74 -14.18
CA ALA A 263 -18.01 -9.03 -15.22
C ALA A 263 -17.41 -9.72 -16.47
N GLY A 264 -16.11 -10.05 -16.49
CA GLY A 264 -15.45 -10.68 -17.64
C GLY A 264 -15.34 -9.77 -18.85
N ARG A 265 -15.26 -8.46 -18.65
CA ARG A 265 -15.11 -7.45 -19.71
C ARG A 265 -13.71 -6.81 -19.78
N ILE A 266 -12.84 -7.16 -18.85
CA ILE A 266 -11.40 -6.84 -18.85
C ILE A 266 -10.61 -8.11 -18.60
N ALA A 267 -9.55 -8.35 -19.40
CA ALA A 267 -8.74 -9.55 -19.27
C ALA A 267 -7.59 -9.39 -18.27
N PHE A 268 -6.90 -8.25 -18.29
CA PHE A 268 -5.75 -7.96 -17.43
C PHE A 268 -5.93 -6.64 -16.68
N MET A 269 -5.64 -6.62 -15.37
CA MET A 269 -5.58 -5.39 -14.58
C MET A 269 -4.42 -5.44 -13.59
N THR A 270 -3.78 -4.28 -13.36
CA THR A 270 -2.75 -4.15 -12.33
C THR A 270 -3.40 -3.98 -10.96
N VAL A 271 -2.97 -4.77 -9.98
CA VAL A 271 -3.52 -4.77 -8.62
C VAL A 271 -2.41 -4.90 -7.58
N GLY A 272 -2.67 -4.43 -6.37
CA GLY A 272 -1.92 -4.79 -5.16
C GLY A 272 -2.55 -5.99 -4.46
N HIS A 273 -1.94 -6.42 -3.36
CA HIS A 273 -2.46 -7.52 -2.53
C HIS A 273 -3.79 -7.16 -1.84
N ASP A 274 -4.07 -5.89 -1.65
CA ASP A 274 -5.36 -5.38 -1.13
C ASP A 274 -6.59 -5.83 -1.94
N ALA A 275 -6.40 -6.17 -3.22
CA ALA A 275 -7.46 -6.72 -4.06
C ALA A 275 -7.78 -8.21 -3.77
N VAL A 276 -6.88 -8.95 -3.12
CA VAL A 276 -6.98 -10.41 -2.94
C VAL A 276 -8.26 -10.80 -2.20
N ARG A 277 -8.56 -10.12 -1.10
CA ARG A 277 -9.77 -10.43 -0.30
C ARG A 277 -11.06 -10.26 -1.09
N ALA A 278 -11.18 -9.17 -1.85
CA ALA A 278 -12.33 -8.91 -2.69
C ALA A 278 -12.45 -9.93 -3.83
N LEU A 279 -11.33 -10.27 -4.48
CA LEU A 279 -11.30 -11.26 -5.56
C LEU A 279 -11.60 -12.66 -5.05
N ARG A 280 -11.11 -13.06 -3.87
CA ARG A 280 -11.48 -14.35 -3.24
C ARG A 280 -12.99 -14.47 -3.04
N SER A 281 -13.64 -13.40 -2.57
CA SER A 281 -15.10 -13.37 -2.38
C SER A 281 -15.83 -13.54 -3.73
N GLN A 282 -15.36 -12.90 -4.80
CA GLN A 282 -15.95 -13.03 -6.14
C GLN A 282 -15.75 -14.43 -6.72
N VAL A 283 -14.56 -15.03 -6.53
CA VAL A 283 -14.29 -16.41 -6.97
C VAL A 283 -15.15 -17.41 -6.20
N ALA A 284 -15.31 -17.23 -4.89
CA ALA A 284 -16.16 -18.09 -4.07
C ALA A 284 -17.65 -18.02 -4.46
N ALA A 285 -18.11 -16.87 -4.98
CA ALA A 285 -19.45 -16.73 -5.54
C ALA A 285 -19.65 -17.44 -6.90
N GLY A 286 -18.59 -18.02 -7.48
CA GLY A 286 -18.67 -18.87 -8.68
C GLY A 286 -18.77 -18.12 -10.01
N GLY A 287 -18.59 -16.81 -10.02
CA GLY A 287 -18.72 -15.98 -11.24
C GLY A 287 -17.43 -15.66 -11.97
N LEU A 288 -16.26 -16.02 -11.41
CA LEU A 288 -14.96 -15.57 -11.90
C LEU A 288 -13.85 -16.56 -11.55
N ARG A 289 -12.96 -16.84 -12.50
CA ARG A 289 -11.68 -17.53 -12.23
C ARG A 289 -10.52 -16.57 -12.48
N VAL A 290 -9.69 -16.35 -11.45
CA VAL A 290 -8.59 -15.39 -11.46
C VAL A 290 -7.26 -16.11 -11.33
N GLY A 291 -6.25 -15.59 -12.02
CA GLY A 291 -4.84 -15.88 -11.77
C GLY A 291 -4.06 -14.57 -11.58
N PHE A 292 -2.87 -14.68 -11.03
CA PHE A 292 -1.94 -13.58 -10.86
C PHE A 292 -0.61 -13.90 -11.54
N ALA A 293 -0.02 -12.88 -12.17
CA ALA A 293 1.32 -12.94 -12.75
C ALA A 293 2.10 -11.67 -12.36
N PRO A 294 3.43 -11.72 -12.31
CA PRO A 294 4.24 -10.52 -12.12
C PRO A 294 3.96 -9.50 -13.23
N ILE A 295 4.33 -8.23 -13.00
CA ILE A 295 4.32 -7.24 -14.09
C ILE A 295 5.28 -7.73 -15.20
N PRO A 296 4.83 -7.83 -16.46
CA PRO A 296 5.67 -8.29 -17.55
C PRO A 296 6.79 -7.31 -17.80
N HIS A 297 7.96 -7.81 -18.17
CA HIS A 297 9.14 -6.99 -18.40
C HIS A 297 9.52 -6.91 -19.89
N ARG A 298 10.24 -5.88 -20.27
CA ARG A 298 10.81 -5.81 -21.61
C ARG A 298 11.91 -6.86 -21.74
N ALA A 299 11.95 -7.58 -22.86
CA ALA A 299 12.98 -8.58 -23.12
C ALA A 299 14.41 -8.03 -22.86
N GLY A 300 15.19 -8.74 -22.10
CA GLY A 300 16.54 -8.35 -21.67
C GLY A 300 16.59 -7.36 -20.50
N VAL A 301 15.45 -7.00 -19.92
CA VAL A 301 15.36 -6.18 -18.70
C VAL A 301 14.94 -7.09 -17.54
N PRO A 302 15.58 -7.02 -16.37
CA PRO A 302 15.14 -7.78 -15.21
C PRO A 302 13.69 -7.45 -14.80
N PRO A 303 12.92 -8.41 -14.29
CA PRO A 303 11.61 -8.15 -13.69
C PRO A 303 11.71 -7.09 -12.58
N ALA A 304 10.67 -6.29 -12.46
CA ALA A 304 10.58 -5.29 -11.40
C ALA A 304 9.13 -5.02 -11.04
N THR A 305 8.86 -4.81 -9.75
CA THR A 305 7.56 -4.33 -9.29
C THR A 305 7.73 -3.30 -8.17
N LEU A 306 6.66 -2.59 -7.87
CA LEU A 306 6.61 -1.63 -6.79
C LEU A 306 6.07 -2.31 -5.53
N LEU A 307 6.74 -2.13 -4.40
CA LEU A 307 6.26 -2.54 -3.09
C LEU A 307 5.58 -1.35 -2.39
N TYR A 308 4.34 -1.55 -2.00
CA TYR A 308 3.68 -0.76 -0.97
C TYR A 308 3.89 -1.43 0.37
N ALA A 309 3.98 -0.65 1.43
CA ALA A 309 4.08 -1.19 2.77
C ALA A 309 3.32 -0.34 3.78
N THR A 310 2.75 -1.01 4.77
CA THR A 310 2.18 -0.37 5.94
C THR A 310 2.93 -0.84 7.19
N GLY A 311 2.97 0.01 8.20
CA GLY A 311 3.64 -0.29 9.46
C GLY A 311 2.96 0.41 10.63
N TYR A 312 3.50 0.20 11.82
CA TYR A 312 3.13 0.95 13.00
C TYR A 312 4.26 1.87 13.44
N ALA A 313 3.92 3.12 13.70
CA ALA A 313 4.81 4.15 14.20
C ALA A 313 4.39 4.63 15.59
N VAL A 314 5.33 5.23 16.31
CA VAL A 314 5.16 5.83 17.63
C VAL A 314 5.51 7.31 17.51
N PRO A 315 4.76 8.26 18.13
CA PRO A 315 5.07 9.67 18.05
C PRO A 315 6.36 10.03 18.82
N ALA A 316 7.16 10.93 18.25
CA ALA A 316 8.38 11.40 18.90
C ALA A 316 8.11 12.18 20.20
N GLY A 317 7.00 12.97 20.26
CA GLY A 317 6.54 13.72 21.43
C GLY A 317 5.79 12.88 22.47
N GLY A 318 5.44 11.62 22.16
CA GLY A 318 4.58 10.78 23.00
C GLY A 318 5.12 10.51 24.41
N LEU A 319 4.23 10.53 25.39
CA LEU A 319 4.58 10.26 26.80
C LEU A 319 4.78 8.77 27.08
N ARG A 320 4.16 7.88 26.29
CA ARG A 320 4.16 6.43 26.48
C ARG A 320 4.99 5.68 25.45
N ARG A 321 6.13 6.27 25.02
CA ARG A 321 6.99 5.73 23.95
C ARG A 321 7.34 4.26 24.13
N LYS A 322 7.72 3.84 25.36
CA LYS A 322 8.08 2.45 25.65
C LYS A 322 6.89 1.52 25.39
N ALA A 323 5.74 1.81 25.98
CA ALA A 323 4.52 0.99 25.79
C ALA A 323 4.04 1.00 24.33
N GLY A 324 4.16 2.14 23.63
CA GLY A 324 3.86 2.24 22.21
C GLY A 324 4.76 1.36 21.35
N VAL A 325 6.07 1.34 21.61
CA VAL A 325 7.02 0.49 20.88
C VAL A 325 6.78 -1.00 21.17
N GLU A 326 6.50 -1.36 22.44
CA GLU A 326 6.15 -2.74 22.81
C GLU A 326 4.87 -3.20 22.11
N LEU A 327 3.85 -2.35 22.05
CA LEU A 327 2.60 -2.65 21.33
C LEU A 327 2.84 -2.77 19.81
N ALA A 328 3.60 -1.85 19.21
CA ALA A 328 3.93 -1.91 17.79
C ALA A 328 4.72 -3.20 17.45
N ALA A 329 5.68 -3.58 18.29
CA ALA A 329 6.47 -4.80 18.11
C ALA A 329 5.60 -6.06 18.22
N ASP A 330 4.67 -6.08 19.15
CA ASP A 330 3.74 -7.20 19.34
C ASP A 330 2.78 -7.35 18.16
N LEU A 331 2.21 -6.24 17.69
CA LEU A 331 1.30 -6.22 16.55
C LEU A 331 1.96 -6.52 15.20
N THR A 332 3.29 -6.48 15.12
CA THR A 332 4.08 -6.84 13.94
C THR A 332 4.88 -8.13 14.14
N ASP A 333 4.54 -8.94 15.15
CA ASP A 333 5.10 -10.26 15.32
C ASP A 333 4.46 -11.29 14.38
N SER A 334 5.05 -12.48 14.32
CA SER A 334 4.71 -13.54 13.36
C SER A 334 3.23 -13.93 13.38
N LEU A 335 2.61 -14.07 14.55
CA LEU A 335 1.19 -14.47 14.65
C LEU A 335 0.22 -13.40 14.13
N PRO A 336 0.28 -12.13 14.56
CA PRO A 336 -0.54 -11.08 13.99
C PRO A 336 -0.30 -10.89 12.49
N ASP A 337 0.93 -11.00 12.04
CA ASP A 337 1.33 -10.85 10.65
C ASP A 337 0.76 -11.97 9.77
N ALA A 338 0.88 -13.23 10.21
CA ALA A 338 0.30 -14.38 9.53
C ALA A 338 -1.25 -14.30 9.48
N ALA A 339 -1.90 -13.80 10.53
CA ALA A 339 -3.35 -13.64 10.55
C ALA A 339 -3.84 -12.62 9.52
N ARG A 340 -3.14 -11.49 9.34
CA ARG A 340 -3.45 -10.50 8.30
C ARG A 340 -3.23 -11.07 6.90
N GLY A 341 -2.14 -11.81 6.70
CA GLY A 341 -1.86 -12.49 5.44
C GLY A 341 -2.93 -13.51 5.09
N GLY A 342 -3.28 -14.39 6.00
CA GLY A 342 -4.35 -15.38 5.82
C GLY A 342 -5.71 -14.77 5.53
N ALA A 343 -5.99 -13.58 6.08
CA ALA A 343 -7.19 -12.80 5.78
C ALA A 343 -7.11 -12.08 4.41
N GLY A 344 -5.98 -12.13 3.70
CA GLY A 344 -5.79 -11.48 2.40
C GLY A 344 -5.77 -9.95 2.48
N ILE A 345 -5.28 -9.40 3.59
CA ILE A 345 -5.16 -7.94 3.78
C ILE A 345 -3.86 -7.43 3.16
N GLU A 346 -2.74 -8.06 3.48
CA GLU A 346 -1.40 -7.74 2.99
C GLU A 346 -0.48 -8.96 3.18
N LEU A 347 0.61 -9.06 2.44
CA LEU A 347 1.63 -10.07 2.71
C LEU A 347 2.29 -9.78 4.06
N PRO A 348 2.55 -10.81 4.89
CA PRO A 348 3.29 -10.65 6.12
C PRO A 348 4.68 -10.04 5.90
N ALA A 349 5.04 -9.06 6.73
CA ALA A 349 6.37 -8.46 6.70
C ALA A 349 7.44 -9.36 7.36
N VAL A 350 7.02 -10.23 8.29
CA VAL A 350 7.90 -11.27 8.87
C VAL A 350 8.07 -12.40 7.86
N ALA A 351 9.31 -12.65 7.44
CA ALA A 351 9.61 -13.55 6.33
C ALA A 351 9.09 -14.99 6.57
N ALA A 352 9.22 -15.53 7.79
CA ALA A 352 8.71 -16.85 8.12
C ALA A 352 7.17 -16.92 8.02
N ALA A 353 6.47 -15.91 8.54
CA ALA A 353 5.00 -15.82 8.46
C ALA A 353 4.52 -15.75 7.00
N ALA A 354 5.24 -15.01 6.13
CA ALA A 354 4.91 -14.96 4.71
C ALA A 354 5.03 -16.32 4.03
N GLN A 355 6.05 -17.12 4.37
CA GLN A 355 6.20 -18.48 3.86
C GLN A 355 5.09 -19.41 4.37
N GLU A 356 4.72 -19.32 5.64
CA GLU A 356 3.64 -20.12 6.23
C GLU A 356 2.30 -19.81 5.55
N VAL A 357 1.96 -18.54 5.35
CA VAL A 357 0.74 -18.11 4.67
C VAL A 357 0.72 -18.60 3.21
N ALA A 358 1.86 -18.45 2.50
CA ALA A 358 1.97 -18.93 1.12
C ALA A 358 1.85 -20.46 1.01
N ALA A 359 2.38 -21.22 1.98
CA ALA A 359 2.27 -22.67 2.01
C ALA A 359 0.85 -23.16 2.35
N ALA A 360 0.11 -22.42 3.14
CA ALA A 360 -1.27 -22.73 3.52
C ALA A 360 -2.29 -22.35 2.43
N ASP A 361 -1.93 -21.47 1.51
CA ASP A 361 -2.85 -20.98 0.46
C ASP A 361 -3.00 -22.01 -0.67
N THR A 362 -4.17 -22.63 -0.76
CA THR A 362 -4.49 -23.63 -1.79
C THR A 362 -4.75 -23.04 -3.18
N THR A 363 -4.91 -21.73 -3.30
CA THR A 363 -5.10 -21.05 -4.58
C THR A 363 -3.80 -20.78 -5.31
N GLY A 364 -2.67 -20.79 -4.60
CA GLY A 364 -1.35 -20.41 -5.09
C GLY A 364 -1.15 -18.90 -5.27
N TRP A 365 -2.12 -18.08 -4.84
CA TRP A 365 -2.06 -16.62 -5.01
C TRP A 365 -1.00 -15.99 -4.10
N GLU A 366 -0.99 -16.38 -2.82
CA GLU A 366 0.00 -15.86 -1.86
C GLU A 366 1.43 -16.21 -2.28
N ALA A 367 1.63 -17.44 -2.78
CA ALA A 367 2.93 -17.85 -3.29
C ALA A 367 3.35 -17.03 -4.53
N ALA A 368 2.40 -16.68 -5.42
CA ALA A 368 2.68 -15.84 -6.57
C ALA A 368 3.06 -14.40 -6.16
N PHE A 369 2.32 -13.80 -5.20
CA PHE A 369 2.65 -12.49 -4.64
C PHE A 369 4.02 -12.49 -3.97
N LEU A 370 4.33 -13.53 -3.19
CA LEU A 370 5.62 -13.65 -2.49
C LEU A 370 6.79 -13.77 -3.48
N ARG A 371 6.65 -14.53 -4.57
CA ARG A 371 7.67 -14.59 -5.63
C ARG A 371 7.85 -13.23 -6.32
N ALA A 372 6.77 -12.54 -6.66
CA ALA A 372 6.84 -11.23 -7.28
C ALA A 372 7.53 -10.19 -6.38
N ALA A 373 7.32 -10.28 -5.07
CA ALA A 373 7.98 -9.41 -4.10
C ALA A 373 9.50 -9.54 -4.11
N GLY A 374 10.06 -10.68 -4.55
CA GLY A 374 11.50 -10.87 -4.75
C GLY A 374 12.13 -9.93 -5.79
N HIS A 375 11.31 -9.32 -6.66
CA HIS A 375 11.71 -8.31 -7.64
C HIS A 375 11.22 -6.90 -7.26
N GLY A 376 10.77 -6.75 -6.02
CA GLY A 376 10.15 -5.53 -5.52
C GLY A 376 11.14 -4.43 -5.24
N ARG A 377 10.69 -3.17 -5.46
CA ARG A 377 11.44 -1.95 -5.11
C ARG A 377 10.55 -1.04 -4.29
N SER A 378 11.15 -0.40 -3.29
CA SER A 378 10.50 0.69 -2.56
C SER A 378 10.10 1.82 -3.50
N GLY A 379 8.87 2.28 -3.41
CA GLY A 379 8.36 3.41 -4.18
C GLY A 379 9.10 4.71 -3.91
N TRP A 380 9.12 5.61 -4.89
CA TRP A 380 9.70 6.94 -4.72
C TRP A 380 9.00 7.75 -3.63
N GLY A 381 7.70 7.49 -3.38
CA GLY A 381 6.94 8.12 -2.31
C GLY A 381 7.51 7.88 -0.92
N ALA A 382 8.10 6.72 -0.68
CA ALA A 382 8.75 6.39 0.58
C ALA A 382 10.13 7.06 0.77
N ARG A 383 10.67 7.74 -0.25
CA ARG A 383 12.02 8.32 -0.23
C ARG A 383 12.03 9.83 -0.40
N VAL A 384 11.03 10.39 -1.11
CA VAL A 384 10.99 11.80 -1.53
C VAL A 384 9.89 12.53 -0.78
N GLY A 385 10.24 13.53 0.02
CA GLY A 385 9.28 14.30 0.82
C GLY A 385 8.25 15.07 -0.01
N GLN A 386 8.64 15.53 -1.22
CA GLN A 386 7.78 16.24 -2.17
C GLN A 386 7.07 15.28 -3.15
N TRP A 387 6.94 14.01 -2.81
CA TRP A 387 6.40 13.02 -3.74
C TRP A 387 5.01 13.35 -4.28
N ARG A 388 4.15 13.98 -3.50
CA ARG A 388 2.81 14.36 -3.93
C ARG A 388 2.81 15.31 -5.12
N GLU A 389 3.68 16.27 -5.10
CA GLU A 389 3.88 17.24 -6.17
C GLU A 389 4.50 16.56 -7.39
N VAL A 390 5.49 15.70 -7.16
CA VAL A 390 6.09 14.85 -8.21
C VAL A 390 5.03 13.96 -8.85
N GLU A 391 4.23 13.27 -8.04
CA GLU A 391 3.16 12.37 -8.48
C GLU A 391 2.10 13.10 -9.31
N ALA A 392 1.69 14.30 -8.90
CA ALA A 392 0.74 15.12 -9.64
C ALA A 392 1.27 15.50 -11.03
N GLU A 393 2.55 15.88 -11.13
CA GLU A 393 3.17 16.22 -12.41
C GLU A 393 3.37 15.00 -13.31
N LEU A 394 3.68 13.83 -12.74
CA LEU A 394 3.75 12.56 -13.46
C LEU A 394 2.37 12.10 -13.95
N ALA A 395 1.30 12.31 -13.19
CA ALA A 395 -0.07 12.05 -13.63
C ALA A 395 -0.44 12.95 -14.81
N SER A 396 -0.10 14.25 -14.73
CA SER A 396 -0.27 15.21 -15.82
C SER A 396 0.52 14.83 -17.07
N LEU A 397 1.74 14.29 -16.93
CA LEU A 397 2.51 13.76 -18.06
C LEU A 397 1.73 12.66 -18.79
N MET A 398 1.18 11.71 -18.06
CA MET A 398 0.44 10.60 -18.66
C MET A 398 -0.84 11.09 -19.37
N ASP A 399 -1.55 12.05 -18.79
CA ASP A 399 -2.71 12.68 -19.40
C ASP A 399 -2.34 13.43 -20.72
N ARG A 400 -1.22 14.16 -20.73
CA ARG A 400 -0.73 14.81 -21.96
C ARG A 400 -0.46 13.82 -23.09
N VAL A 401 0.10 12.65 -22.76
CA VAL A 401 0.43 11.59 -23.74
C VAL A 401 -0.82 10.88 -24.22
N THR A 402 -1.74 10.50 -23.32
CA THR A 402 -2.85 9.60 -23.65
C THR A 402 -4.14 10.31 -24.07
N VAL A 403 -4.35 11.52 -23.58
CA VAL A 403 -5.54 12.34 -23.88
C VAL A 403 -5.19 13.52 -24.77
N GLY A 404 -4.11 14.25 -24.44
CA GLY A 404 -3.66 15.42 -25.18
C GLY A 404 -2.92 15.13 -26.49
N GLY A 405 -2.60 13.85 -26.77
CA GLY A 405 -1.90 13.46 -28.00
C GLY A 405 -0.47 14.00 -28.12
N ALA A 406 0.15 14.38 -27.01
CA ALA A 406 1.51 14.91 -27.02
C ALA A 406 2.53 13.82 -27.40
N ASP A 407 3.58 14.22 -28.16
CA ASP A 407 4.72 13.35 -28.39
C ASP A 407 5.38 12.99 -27.04
N PRO A 408 5.52 11.69 -26.71
CA PRO A 408 6.05 11.25 -25.42
C PRO A 408 7.42 11.81 -25.10
N ALA A 409 8.33 11.88 -26.08
CA ALA A 409 9.68 12.37 -25.84
C ALA A 409 9.72 13.88 -25.50
N ARG A 410 8.83 14.67 -26.14
CA ARG A 410 8.70 16.10 -25.83
C ARG A 410 8.05 16.32 -24.47
N ALA A 411 6.96 15.59 -24.18
CA ALA A 411 6.23 15.69 -22.94
C ALA A 411 7.14 15.31 -21.73
N VAL A 412 7.86 14.20 -21.85
CA VAL A 412 8.80 13.71 -20.83
C VAL A 412 9.91 14.71 -20.53
N ARG A 413 10.56 15.29 -21.57
CA ARG A 413 11.59 16.31 -21.37
C ARG A 413 11.07 17.58 -20.67
N ALA A 414 9.84 17.98 -20.96
CA ALA A 414 9.22 19.12 -20.29
C ALA A 414 8.95 18.82 -18.81
N THR A 415 8.39 17.63 -18.53
CA THR A 415 8.13 17.17 -17.16
C THR A 415 9.41 17.00 -16.35
N ALA A 416 10.49 16.44 -16.93
CA ALA A 416 11.76 16.27 -16.24
C ALA A 416 12.32 17.60 -15.73
N ARG A 417 12.27 18.66 -16.55
CA ARG A 417 12.71 20.02 -16.14
C ARG A 417 11.82 20.62 -15.05
N GLU A 418 10.51 20.35 -15.10
CA GLU A 418 9.58 20.81 -14.05
C GLU A 418 9.87 20.13 -12.73
N LEU A 419 10.05 18.80 -12.76
CA LEU A 419 10.41 18.02 -11.56
C LEU A 419 11.76 18.45 -10.99
N ASP A 420 12.75 18.75 -11.81
CA ASP A 420 14.04 19.26 -11.32
C ASP A 420 13.88 20.58 -10.56
N ARG A 421 13.01 21.50 -11.06
CA ARG A 421 12.71 22.76 -10.34
C ARG A 421 11.99 22.47 -9.01
N LEU A 422 11.06 21.57 -9.02
CA LEU A 422 10.24 21.18 -7.84
C LEU A 422 11.11 20.52 -6.76
N LEU A 423 12.08 19.71 -7.17
CA LEU A 423 13.01 19.01 -6.28
C LEU A 423 14.18 19.87 -5.82
N GLY A 424 14.26 21.12 -6.29
CA GLY A 424 15.38 22.03 -5.96
C GLY A 424 16.72 21.58 -6.54
N ALA A 425 16.70 20.82 -7.65
CA ALA A 425 17.90 20.39 -8.31
C ALA A 425 18.64 21.60 -8.89
N THR A 426 19.82 21.92 -8.37
CA THR A 426 20.73 22.88 -8.99
C THR A 426 21.26 22.32 -10.30
N ARG A 427 21.32 23.17 -11.34
CA ARG A 427 21.90 22.85 -12.66
C ARG A 427 23.38 22.52 -12.56
#